data_a2d157859c05e9bb6a3010779217d0aa
#
_entry.id   a2d157859c05e9bb6a3010779217d0aa
#
_cell.length_a   1.000
_cell.length_b   1.000
_cell.length_c   1.000
_cell.angle_alpha   90.00
_cell.angle_beta   90.00
_cell.angle_gamma   90.00
#
_symmetry.space_group_name_H-M   'P 1'
#
loop_
_entity.id
_entity.type
_entity.pdbx_description
1 polymer ?
#
loop_
_entity_poly.entity_id
_entity_poly.type
_entity_poly.pdbx_seq_one_letter_code
_entity_poly.pdbx_strand_id
1 'polypeptide(L)'
;TVYCEMKYKPNILQEVVEDTYGAPDLTKSYTDPNGTDEIMLDDESGRVILVGDLVKNTPFVSGTVIGILGMEADAGTFQVLDICYPKALPQKSLPSLKNTKVALISGINATPNSPVGSLRLQLLQDTLTGELDSNSDLAQCSRCMIVGNSLSPGENRNDLPGSLKELTPFLSNILKSIPVDILPGENDPSDKSLPQQPLHKALFDDALNPFFEKENSDIFNTVTNPYWFDIAGLQLLATSGQQIDDIVKYIIPYYEETRTLKGDTIEHRLDL
;
A
#
# COMPACT_ATOMS: atom_id res chain seq x y z
N THR A 1 0.24 -11.99 -20.63
CA THR A 1 0.79 -11.26 -19.46
C THR A 1 2.31 -11.22 -19.49
N VAL A 2 2.90 -10.17 -18.91
CA VAL A 2 4.35 -10.09 -18.73
C VAL A 2 4.76 -10.94 -17.53
N TYR A 3 5.85 -11.68 -17.67
CA TYR A 3 6.56 -12.33 -16.59
C TYR A 3 8.00 -11.85 -16.59
N CYS A 4 8.44 -11.29 -15.45
CA CYS A 4 9.81 -10.82 -15.27
C CYS A 4 10.57 -11.82 -14.41
N GLU A 5 11.58 -12.47 -14.98
CA GLU A 5 12.52 -13.31 -14.25
C GLU A 5 13.68 -12.44 -13.79
N MET A 6 13.54 -11.93 -12.58
CA MET A 6 14.46 -10.98 -11.97
C MET A 6 15.49 -11.72 -11.14
N LYS A 7 16.76 -11.42 -11.35
CA LYS A 7 17.91 -12.11 -10.72
C LYS A 7 17.87 -12.04 -9.19
N TYR A 8 17.46 -10.91 -8.65
CA TYR A 8 17.47 -10.67 -7.20
C TYR A 8 16.10 -10.85 -6.54
N LYS A 9 15.09 -11.24 -7.31
CA LYS A 9 13.79 -11.57 -6.75
C LYS A 9 13.86 -12.88 -5.99
N PRO A 10 13.56 -12.91 -4.68
CA PRO A 10 13.57 -14.15 -3.91
C PRO A 10 12.48 -15.10 -4.43
N ASN A 11 12.78 -16.39 -4.40
CA ASN A 11 11.80 -17.42 -4.69
C ASN A 11 10.83 -17.52 -3.49
N ILE A 12 9.53 -17.66 -3.74
CA ILE A 12 8.50 -17.82 -2.71
C ILE A 12 8.83 -18.97 -1.74
N LEU A 13 9.43 -20.05 -2.24
CA LEU A 13 9.88 -21.18 -1.40
C LEU A 13 11.07 -20.80 -0.50
N GLN A 14 11.94 -19.90 -0.95
CA GLN A 14 13.03 -19.38 -0.13
C GLN A 14 12.50 -18.47 0.97
N GLU A 15 11.52 -17.63 0.71
CA GLU A 15 10.87 -16.79 1.72
C GLU A 15 10.31 -17.64 2.87
N VAL A 16 9.68 -18.77 2.59
CA VAL A 16 9.16 -19.69 3.61
C VAL A 16 10.28 -20.40 4.38
N VAL A 17 11.37 -20.74 3.74
CA VAL A 17 12.53 -21.41 4.39
C VAL A 17 13.35 -20.41 5.20
N GLU A 18 13.48 -19.19 4.73
CA GLU A 18 14.28 -18.13 5.35
C GLU A 18 13.58 -17.46 6.54
N ASP A 19 12.27 -17.54 6.65
CA ASP A 19 11.54 -17.25 7.91
C ASP A 19 12.04 -18.15 9.08
N THR A 20 12.69 -19.25 8.74
CA THR A 20 13.31 -20.20 9.70
C THR A 20 14.79 -19.92 9.95
N TYR A 21 15.51 -19.31 8.99
CA TYR A 21 16.98 -19.15 9.00
C TYR A 21 17.50 -17.73 8.83
N GLY A 22 16.64 -16.74 8.75
CA GLY A 22 16.97 -15.32 8.56
C GLY A 22 16.16 -14.73 7.43
N ALA A 23 15.48 -13.61 7.70
CA ALA A 23 14.63 -12.96 6.72
C ALA A 23 15.45 -12.47 5.52
N PRO A 24 14.96 -12.66 4.27
CA PRO A 24 15.56 -12.05 3.11
C PRO A 24 15.55 -10.53 3.25
N ASP A 25 16.56 -9.89 2.67
CA ASP A 25 16.59 -8.43 2.63
C ASP A 25 15.53 -7.92 1.63
N LEU A 26 14.32 -7.74 2.12
CA LEU A 26 13.17 -7.26 1.35
C LEU A 26 13.29 -5.79 0.90
N THR A 27 14.38 -5.11 1.29
CA THR A 27 14.63 -3.71 0.89
C THR A 27 15.33 -3.60 -0.46
N LYS A 28 15.84 -4.69 -1.00
CA LYS A 28 16.60 -4.71 -2.26
C LYS A 28 15.69 -4.70 -3.47
N SER A 29 16.13 -3.95 -4.48
CA SER A 29 15.53 -4.04 -5.82
C SER A 29 15.71 -5.44 -6.40
N TYR A 30 14.75 -5.88 -7.21
CA TYR A 30 14.81 -7.15 -7.93
C TYR A 30 15.65 -7.07 -9.21
N THR A 31 15.88 -5.86 -9.71
CA THR A 31 16.50 -5.60 -11.02
C THR A 31 18.01 -5.70 -10.97
N ASP A 32 18.63 -6.44 -11.89
CA ASP A 32 20.07 -6.46 -12.07
C ASP A 32 20.53 -5.29 -12.95
N PRO A 33 21.37 -4.37 -12.42
CA PRO A 33 21.90 -3.26 -13.20
C PRO A 33 22.78 -3.72 -14.38
N ASN A 34 23.26 -4.96 -14.37
CA ASN A 34 24.05 -5.54 -15.48
C ASN A 34 23.17 -6.11 -16.61
N GLY A 35 21.84 -6.06 -16.47
CA GLY A 35 20.91 -6.43 -17.53
C GLY A 35 20.81 -7.94 -17.78
N THR A 36 20.93 -8.77 -16.75
CA THR A 36 20.76 -10.23 -16.85
C THR A 36 19.33 -10.68 -16.61
N ASP A 37 18.42 -9.74 -16.31
CA ASP A 37 16.99 -10.02 -16.11
C ASP A 37 16.33 -10.42 -17.44
N GLU A 38 15.46 -11.41 -17.40
CA GLU A 38 14.72 -11.86 -18.58
C GLU A 38 13.26 -11.44 -18.51
N ILE A 39 12.79 -10.81 -19.57
CA ILE A 39 11.39 -10.40 -19.70
C ILE A 39 10.70 -11.34 -20.68
N MET A 40 9.61 -11.94 -20.25
CA MET A 40 8.87 -12.92 -21.02
C MET A 40 7.41 -12.49 -21.16
N LEU A 41 6.79 -12.89 -22.24
CA LEU A 41 5.35 -12.78 -22.44
C LEU A 41 4.71 -14.17 -22.33
N ASP A 42 3.74 -14.28 -21.43
CA ASP A 42 2.94 -15.49 -21.23
C ASP A 42 1.56 -15.32 -21.84
N ASP A 43 1.12 -16.28 -22.61
CA ASP A 43 -0.26 -16.42 -23.08
C ASP A 43 -0.73 -17.89 -22.94
N GLU A 44 -1.92 -18.20 -23.46
CA GLU A 44 -2.48 -19.54 -23.41
C GLU A 44 -1.66 -20.57 -24.23
N SER A 45 -0.88 -20.13 -25.21
CA SER A 45 -0.08 -20.99 -26.09
C SER A 45 1.30 -21.29 -25.52
N GLY A 46 1.81 -20.47 -24.63
CA GLY A 46 3.12 -20.65 -24.02
C GLY A 46 3.80 -19.37 -23.58
N ARG A 47 5.11 -19.47 -23.46
CA ARG A 47 5.98 -18.37 -23.00
C ARG A 47 7.03 -18.08 -24.05
N VAL A 48 7.24 -16.79 -24.33
CA VAL A 48 8.25 -16.30 -25.27
C VAL A 48 9.13 -15.23 -24.64
N ILE A 49 10.43 -15.30 -24.84
CA ILE A 49 11.38 -14.28 -24.33
C ILE A 49 11.34 -13.06 -25.23
N LEU A 50 11.16 -11.88 -24.64
CA LEU A 50 11.16 -10.61 -25.33
C LEU A 50 12.58 -10.04 -25.40
N VAL A 51 12.96 -9.57 -26.59
CA VAL A 51 14.28 -8.98 -26.84
C VAL A 51 14.17 -7.65 -27.58
N GLY A 52 15.21 -6.84 -27.49
CA GLY A 52 15.34 -5.57 -28.19
C GLY A 52 15.60 -4.39 -27.25
N ASP A 53 15.99 -3.26 -27.84
CA ASP A 53 16.33 -2.07 -27.05
C ASP A 53 15.13 -1.48 -26.31
N LEU A 54 13.94 -1.64 -26.89
CA LEU A 54 12.71 -1.18 -26.25
C LEU A 54 12.43 -1.96 -24.95
N VAL A 55 12.70 -3.26 -24.95
CA VAL A 55 12.53 -4.12 -23.77
C VAL A 55 13.51 -3.74 -22.67
N LYS A 56 14.77 -3.45 -23.04
CA LYS A 56 15.81 -3.03 -22.06
C LYS A 56 15.54 -1.68 -21.41
N ASN A 57 14.87 -0.78 -22.13
CA ASN A 57 14.62 0.59 -21.68
C ASN A 57 13.23 0.77 -21.07
N THR A 58 12.38 -0.25 -21.09
CA THR A 58 11.03 -0.20 -20.54
C THR A 58 10.97 -0.95 -19.20
N PRO A 59 10.54 -0.32 -18.13
CA PRO A 59 10.32 -1.02 -16.87
C PRO A 59 9.07 -1.91 -16.98
N PHE A 60 9.22 -3.18 -16.65
CA PHE A 60 8.13 -4.14 -16.63
C PHE A 60 7.88 -4.65 -15.22
N VAL A 61 6.62 -4.96 -14.96
CA VAL A 61 6.17 -5.59 -13.70
C VAL A 61 5.44 -6.88 -14.05
N SER A 62 5.79 -7.98 -13.38
CA SER A 62 5.11 -9.26 -13.58
C SER A 62 3.61 -9.14 -13.36
N GLY A 63 2.82 -9.74 -14.24
CA GLY A 63 1.36 -9.70 -14.21
C GLY A 63 0.74 -8.58 -15.04
N THR A 64 1.53 -7.63 -15.56
CA THR A 64 1.02 -6.58 -16.44
C THR A 64 0.52 -7.17 -17.75
N VAL A 65 -0.64 -6.73 -18.21
CA VAL A 65 -1.19 -7.11 -19.52
C VAL A 65 -0.76 -6.06 -20.54
N ILE A 66 -0.06 -6.48 -21.58
CA ILE A 66 0.39 -5.60 -22.68
C ILE A 66 0.10 -6.23 -24.05
N GLY A 67 -0.01 -5.40 -25.05
CA GLY A 67 0.09 -5.79 -26.46
C GLY A 67 1.48 -5.47 -26.99
N ILE A 68 2.07 -6.38 -27.76
CA ILE A 68 3.37 -6.15 -28.38
C ILE A 68 3.26 -6.30 -29.90
N LEU A 69 3.97 -5.45 -30.62
CA LEU A 69 4.22 -5.57 -32.04
C LEU A 69 5.70 -5.95 -32.23
N GLY A 70 5.98 -6.96 -33.02
CA GLY A 70 7.33 -7.39 -33.26
C GLY A 70 7.42 -8.53 -34.26
N MET A 71 8.56 -9.20 -34.28
CA MET A 71 8.82 -10.34 -35.15
C MET A 71 9.58 -11.44 -34.41
N GLU A 72 9.39 -12.66 -34.84
CA GLU A 72 10.18 -13.77 -34.37
C GLU A 72 11.66 -13.55 -34.70
N ALA A 73 12.51 -13.79 -33.72
CA ALA A 73 13.96 -13.67 -33.85
C ALA A 73 14.62 -15.02 -33.60
N ASP A 74 15.96 -15.06 -33.63
CA ASP A 74 16.72 -16.29 -33.48
C ASP A 74 16.46 -16.97 -32.13
N ALA A 75 16.57 -18.28 -32.11
CA ALA A 75 16.44 -19.13 -30.92
C ALA A 75 15.07 -19.07 -30.20
N GLY A 76 14.00 -18.76 -30.93
CA GLY A 76 12.64 -18.71 -30.36
C GLY A 76 12.37 -17.48 -29.47
N THR A 77 13.15 -16.42 -29.65
CA THR A 77 12.90 -15.12 -28.99
C THR A 77 12.00 -14.23 -29.86
N PHE A 78 11.45 -13.17 -29.27
CA PHE A 78 10.59 -12.22 -29.97
C PHE A 78 11.18 -10.81 -29.89
N GLN A 79 11.57 -10.26 -31.05
CA GLN A 79 12.09 -8.90 -31.18
C GLN A 79 10.92 -7.91 -31.11
N VAL A 80 10.88 -7.13 -30.04
CA VAL A 80 9.83 -6.11 -29.83
C VAL A 80 10.15 -4.84 -30.59
N LEU A 81 9.17 -4.37 -31.38
CA LEU A 81 9.23 -3.11 -32.14
C LEU A 81 8.37 -2.02 -31.50
N ASP A 82 7.25 -2.40 -30.86
CA ASP A 82 6.35 -1.45 -30.21
C ASP A 82 5.59 -2.13 -29.06
N ILE A 83 5.19 -1.34 -28.06
CA ILE A 83 4.46 -1.79 -26.87
C ILE A 83 3.20 -0.97 -26.73
N CYS A 84 2.07 -1.63 -26.52
CA CYS A 84 0.78 -1.01 -26.29
C CYS A 84 0.23 -1.43 -24.92
N TYR A 85 -0.12 -0.46 -24.11
CA TYR A 85 -0.78 -0.70 -22.84
C TYR A 85 -2.30 -0.56 -22.96
N PRO A 86 -3.10 -1.31 -22.19
CA PRO A 86 -4.55 -1.14 -22.16
C PRO A 86 -4.88 0.27 -21.67
N LYS A 87 -5.82 0.91 -22.34
CA LYS A 87 -6.32 2.22 -21.90
C LYS A 87 -7.14 2.06 -20.62
N ALA A 88 -7.20 3.13 -19.83
CA ALA A 88 -8.12 3.20 -18.71
C ALA A 88 -9.56 2.96 -19.18
N LEU A 89 -10.32 2.22 -18.38
CA LEU A 89 -11.73 2.00 -18.65
C LEU A 89 -12.49 3.33 -18.59
N PRO A 90 -13.63 3.45 -19.32
CA PRO A 90 -14.46 4.63 -19.25
C PRO A 90 -14.86 4.91 -17.79
N GLN A 91 -14.55 6.12 -17.32
CA GLN A 91 -14.90 6.53 -15.98
C GLN A 91 -16.40 6.87 -15.89
N LYS A 92 -17.02 6.51 -14.79
CA LYS A 92 -18.36 7.00 -14.46
C LYS A 92 -18.30 8.53 -14.27
N SER A 93 -19.37 9.24 -14.64
CA SER A 93 -19.45 10.66 -14.34
C SER A 93 -19.34 10.88 -12.83
N LEU A 94 -18.54 11.88 -12.44
CA LEU A 94 -18.41 12.23 -11.03
C LEU A 94 -19.78 12.62 -10.46
N PRO A 95 -20.16 12.12 -9.29
CA PRO A 95 -21.37 12.56 -8.62
C PRO A 95 -21.26 14.04 -8.23
N SER A 96 -22.40 14.70 -8.10
CA SER A 96 -22.43 16.08 -7.57
C SER A 96 -22.16 16.05 -6.07
N LEU A 97 -20.88 16.11 -5.70
CA LEU A 97 -20.45 16.12 -4.31
C LEU A 97 -20.66 17.53 -3.71
N LYS A 98 -21.40 17.61 -2.63
CA LYS A 98 -21.52 18.81 -1.81
C LYS A 98 -20.34 18.82 -0.85
N ASN A 99 -19.31 19.60 -1.11
CA ASN A 99 -18.18 19.90 -0.19
C ASN A 99 -17.86 18.82 0.87
N THR A 100 -17.93 17.55 0.48
CA THR A 100 -17.64 16.42 1.37
C THR A 100 -16.14 16.29 1.48
N LYS A 101 -15.61 16.39 2.67
CA LYS A 101 -14.18 16.26 2.96
C LYS A 101 -13.93 14.95 3.69
N VAL A 102 -12.88 14.26 3.31
CA VAL A 102 -12.45 13.01 3.93
C VAL A 102 -11.01 13.16 4.37
N ALA A 103 -10.73 12.82 5.63
CA ALA A 103 -9.36 12.77 6.13
C ALA A 103 -8.75 11.40 5.77
N LEU A 104 -7.60 11.42 5.10
CA LEU A 104 -6.80 10.22 4.82
C LEU A 104 -5.55 10.26 5.68
N ILE A 105 -5.33 9.23 6.48
CA ILE A 105 -4.21 9.12 7.41
C ILE A 105 -3.52 7.78 7.17
N SER A 106 -2.20 7.80 7.11
CA SER A 106 -1.38 6.58 7.07
C SER A 106 -0.15 6.76 7.95
N GLY A 107 0.37 5.67 8.51
CA GLY A 107 1.60 5.71 9.28
C GLY A 107 1.47 6.44 10.63
N ILE A 108 0.39 6.23 11.35
CA ILE A 108 0.25 6.71 12.73
C ILE A 108 1.41 6.18 13.59
N ASN A 109 1.77 4.91 13.40
CA ASN A 109 2.89 4.25 14.08
C ASN A 109 2.84 4.45 15.61
N ALA A 110 1.66 4.20 16.20
CA ALA A 110 1.50 4.31 17.63
C ALA A 110 2.53 3.45 18.38
N THR A 111 3.34 4.08 19.23
CA THR A 111 4.47 3.45 19.93
C THR A 111 4.27 3.59 21.43
N PRO A 112 4.44 2.53 22.22
CA PRO A 112 4.24 2.62 23.65
C PRO A 112 5.29 3.55 24.29
N ASN A 113 4.87 4.28 25.32
CA ASN A 113 5.74 5.15 26.12
C ASN A 113 6.52 6.20 25.32
N SER A 114 5.97 6.69 24.21
CA SER A 114 6.57 7.76 23.40
C SER A 114 5.89 9.10 23.69
N PRO A 115 6.49 10.01 24.48
CA PRO A 115 5.88 11.31 24.77
C PRO A 115 5.66 12.15 23.51
N VAL A 116 6.57 12.06 22.54
CA VAL A 116 6.45 12.77 21.27
C VAL A 116 5.34 12.14 20.42
N GLY A 117 5.22 10.80 20.42
CA GLY A 117 4.14 10.09 19.72
C GLY A 117 2.77 10.47 20.30
N SER A 118 2.61 10.41 21.62
CA SER A 118 1.36 10.78 22.29
C SER A 118 0.97 12.24 22.03
N LEU A 119 1.93 13.17 22.02
CA LEU A 119 1.67 14.56 21.67
C LEU A 119 1.20 14.73 20.22
N ARG A 120 1.82 14.02 19.27
CA ARG A 120 1.40 14.04 17.86
C ARG A 120 -0.01 13.53 17.68
N LEU A 121 -0.36 12.41 18.34
CA LEU A 121 -1.71 11.85 18.32
C LEU A 121 -2.73 12.83 18.90
N GLN A 122 -2.41 13.50 20.00
CA GLN A 122 -3.28 14.50 20.60
C GLN A 122 -3.48 15.68 19.67
N LEU A 123 -2.43 16.24 19.08
CA LEU A 123 -2.53 17.35 18.13
C LEU A 123 -3.37 16.97 16.90
N LEU A 124 -3.19 15.75 16.38
CA LEU A 124 -4.00 15.23 15.27
C LEU A 124 -5.46 15.10 15.66
N GLN A 125 -5.75 14.55 16.85
CA GLN A 125 -7.10 14.46 17.40
C GLN A 125 -7.73 15.85 17.49
N ASP A 126 -7.10 16.80 18.17
CA ASP A 126 -7.63 18.15 18.41
C ASP A 126 -7.85 18.91 17.10
N THR A 127 -7.02 18.63 16.07
CA THR A 127 -7.21 19.18 14.73
C THR A 127 -8.45 18.60 14.06
N LEU A 128 -8.62 17.28 14.10
CA LEU A 128 -9.76 16.60 13.46
C LEU A 128 -11.09 16.89 14.16
N THR A 129 -11.08 17.02 15.47
CA THR A 129 -12.28 17.36 16.26
C THR A 129 -12.61 18.86 16.25
N GLY A 130 -11.72 19.70 15.70
CA GLY A 130 -11.91 21.14 15.63
C GLY A 130 -11.59 21.90 16.93
N GLU A 131 -10.95 21.25 17.88
CA GLU A 131 -10.56 21.89 19.15
C GLU A 131 -9.45 22.94 18.97
N LEU A 132 -8.55 22.73 17.99
CA LEU A 132 -7.53 23.72 17.66
C LEU A 132 -8.07 24.86 16.81
N ASP A 133 -8.85 24.55 15.77
CA ASP A 133 -9.48 25.51 14.88
C ASP A 133 -10.74 24.92 14.25
N SER A 134 -11.89 25.32 14.74
CA SER A 134 -13.20 24.84 14.27
C SER A 134 -13.53 25.26 12.82
N ASN A 135 -12.84 26.25 12.28
CA ASN A 135 -13.01 26.71 10.90
C ASN A 135 -12.04 26.04 9.92
N SER A 136 -11.12 25.21 10.40
CA SER A 136 -10.20 24.51 9.54
C SER A 136 -10.92 23.51 8.63
N ASP A 137 -10.37 23.28 7.46
CA ASP A 137 -10.87 22.27 6.54
C ASP A 137 -10.87 20.87 7.15
N LEU A 138 -9.90 20.58 8.02
CA LEU A 138 -9.75 19.30 8.70
C LEU A 138 -10.86 19.08 9.75
N ALA A 139 -11.28 20.11 10.44
CA ALA A 139 -12.41 20.06 11.39
C ALA A 139 -13.78 19.79 10.71
N GLN A 140 -13.84 19.96 9.37
CA GLN A 140 -15.07 19.77 8.59
C GLN A 140 -15.09 18.42 7.86
N CYS A 141 -14.21 17.49 8.21
CA CYS A 141 -14.19 16.17 7.61
C CYS A 141 -15.44 15.37 8.01
N SER A 142 -16.09 14.78 7.03
CA SER A 142 -17.26 13.91 7.24
C SER A 142 -16.88 12.46 7.60
N ARG A 143 -15.66 12.06 7.30
CA ARG A 143 -15.14 10.71 7.54
C ARG A 143 -13.61 10.72 7.64
N CYS A 144 -13.06 9.86 8.46
CA CYS A 144 -11.62 9.62 8.56
C CYS A 144 -11.30 8.20 8.13
N MET A 145 -10.33 8.04 7.23
CA MET A 145 -9.85 6.76 6.77
C MET A 145 -8.40 6.57 7.20
N ILE A 146 -8.15 5.59 8.06
CA ILE A 146 -6.79 5.23 8.50
C ILE A 146 -6.31 4.08 7.61
N VAL A 147 -5.33 4.37 6.76
CA VAL A 147 -4.91 3.52 5.65
C VAL A 147 -3.56 2.89 5.97
N GLY A 148 -3.56 1.95 6.90
CA GLY A 148 -2.41 1.14 7.27
C GLY A 148 -1.40 1.79 8.20
N ASN A 149 -0.58 0.94 8.79
CA ASN A 149 0.50 1.28 9.72
C ASN A 149 0.02 2.14 10.90
N SER A 150 -1.08 1.70 11.51
CA SER A 150 -1.64 2.32 12.70
C SER A 150 -0.76 2.10 13.93
N LEU A 151 -0.09 0.97 13.98
CA LEU A 151 0.82 0.57 15.04
C LEU A 151 2.26 0.60 14.55
N SER A 152 3.19 0.92 15.45
CA SER A 152 4.62 0.83 15.17
C SER A 152 5.06 -0.63 15.03
N PRO A 153 6.01 -0.94 14.13
CA PRO A 153 6.69 -2.23 14.17
C PRO A 153 7.46 -2.29 15.49
N GLY A 154 6.93 -3.04 16.44
CA GLY A 154 7.60 -3.23 17.71
C GLY A 154 8.86 -4.06 17.54
N GLU A 155 9.93 -3.72 18.26
CA GLU A 155 11.13 -4.56 18.35
C GLU A 155 10.78 -5.92 18.98
N ASN A 156 9.72 -5.94 19.79
CA ASN A 156 9.23 -7.13 20.46
C ASN A 156 7.71 -7.27 20.28
N ARG A 157 7.21 -8.49 20.09
CA ARG A 157 5.77 -8.81 20.08
C ARG A 157 5.04 -8.37 21.35
N ASN A 158 5.76 -8.12 22.45
CA ASN A 158 5.22 -7.67 23.72
C ASN A 158 4.82 -6.20 23.72
N ASP A 159 5.20 -5.42 22.70
CA ASP A 159 4.91 -3.99 22.60
C ASP A 159 3.50 -3.72 22.07
N LEU A 160 2.86 -4.70 21.43
CA LEU A 160 1.53 -4.56 20.87
C LEU A 160 0.47 -4.05 21.87
N PRO A 161 0.33 -4.59 23.09
CA PRO A 161 -0.64 -4.07 24.05
C PRO A 161 -0.36 -2.61 24.43
N GLY A 162 0.91 -2.21 24.51
CA GLY A 162 1.32 -0.84 24.77
C GLY A 162 0.94 0.11 23.63
N SER A 163 1.20 -0.27 22.40
CA SER A 163 0.82 0.50 21.21
C SER A 163 -0.70 0.67 21.09
N LEU A 164 -1.46 -0.38 21.39
CA LEU A 164 -2.92 -0.32 21.40
C LEU A 164 -3.46 0.62 22.49
N LYS A 165 -2.81 0.67 23.66
CA LYS A 165 -3.17 1.62 24.72
C LYS A 165 -2.96 3.08 24.32
N GLU A 166 -2.04 3.38 23.42
CA GLU A 166 -1.86 4.72 22.86
C GLU A 166 -2.89 5.01 21.77
N LEU A 167 -3.18 4.03 20.89
CA LEU A 167 -4.10 4.21 19.78
C LEU A 167 -5.58 4.27 20.20
N THR A 168 -5.99 3.45 21.15
CA THR A 168 -7.41 3.31 21.55
C THR A 168 -8.04 4.62 22.05
N PRO A 169 -7.41 5.42 22.93
CA PRO A 169 -7.96 6.70 23.37
C PRO A 169 -8.12 7.70 22.22
N PHE A 170 -7.16 7.74 21.29
CA PHE A 170 -7.23 8.56 20.09
C PHE A 170 -8.46 8.18 19.26
N LEU A 171 -8.63 6.89 18.93
CA LEU A 171 -9.81 6.40 18.19
C LEU A 171 -11.11 6.71 18.93
N SER A 172 -11.17 6.43 20.22
CA SER A 172 -12.37 6.68 21.04
C SER A 172 -12.80 8.15 21.02
N ASN A 173 -11.84 9.06 20.99
CA ASN A 173 -12.14 10.50 20.99
C ASN A 173 -12.61 10.99 19.62
N ILE A 174 -11.94 10.60 18.53
CA ILE A 174 -12.38 10.99 17.18
C ILE A 174 -13.74 10.39 16.82
N LEU A 175 -14.00 9.16 17.23
CA LEU A 175 -15.27 8.46 16.95
C LEU A 175 -16.51 9.15 17.57
N LYS A 176 -16.32 10.03 18.54
CA LYS A 176 -17.40 10.85 19.09
C LYS A 176 -17.88 11.94 18.11
N SER A 177 -17.02 12.30 17.15
CA SER A 177 -17.27 13.42 16.23
C SER A 177 -17.29 12.98 14.76
N ILE A 178 -16.43 12.02 14.36
CA ILE A 178 -16.19 11.65 12.98
C ILE A 178 -16.22 10.13 12.86
N PRO A 179 -16.95 9.53 11.88
CA PRO A 179 -16.83 8.12 11.54
C PRO A 179 -15.42 7.77 11.07
N VAL A 180 -14.93 6.59 11.51
CA VAL A 180 -13.59 6.12 11.18
C VAL A 180 -13.65 4.75 10.51
N ASP A 181 -12.94 4.62 9.39
CA ASP A 181 -12.60 3.33 8.79
C ASP A 181 -11.11 3.07 8.99
N ILE A 182 -10.76 1.86 9.40
CA ILE A 182 -9.38 1.45 9.60
C ILE A 182 -9.09 0.19 8.80
N LEU A 183 -8.07 0.24 7.96
CA LEU A 183 -7.54 -0.94 7.27
C LEU A 183 -6.11 -1.24 7.74
N PRO A 184 -5.72 -2.51 7.78
CA PRO A 184 -4.39 -2.90 8.24
C PRO A 184 -3.30 -2.52 7.23
N GLY A 185 -2.11 -2.28 7.73
CA GLY A 185 -0.88 -2.14 6.98
C GLY A 185 0.12 -3.25 7.28
N GLU A 186 1.34 -3.09 6.79
CA GLU A 186 2.41 -4.08 6.96
C GLU A 186 2.75 -4.36 8.43
N ASN A 187 2.70 -3.32 9.27
CA ASN A 187 3.09 -3.39 10.68
C ASN A 187 1.92 -3.71 11.62
N ASP A 188 0.71 -3.70 11.10
CA ASP A 188 -0.48 -3.94 11.91
C ASP A 188 -0.68 -5.45 12.16
N PRO A 189 -1.33 -5.85 13.26
CA PRO A 189 -1.54 -7.25 13.64
C PRO A 189 -2.63 -7.91 12.78
N SER A 190 -2.32 -8.14 11.52
CA SER A 190 -3.13 -8.83 10.52
C SER A 190 -2.26 -9.80 9.72
N ASP A 191 -2.84 -10.45 8.72
CA ASP A 191 -2.09 -11.32 7.80
C ASP A 191 -1.05 -10.49 7.03
N LYS A 192 0.12 -11.07 6.76
CA LYS A 192 1.13 -10.41 5.93
C LYS A 192 0.79 -10.43 4.45
N SER A 193 0.05 -11.44 4.02
CA SER A 193 -0.35 -11.63 2.62
C SER A 193 -1.54 -10.77 2.24
N LEU A 194 -1.52 -10.16 1.06
CA LEU A 194 -2.68 -9.49 0.49
C LEU A 194 -3.64 -10.51 -0.15
N PRO A 195 -4.95 -10.35 0.03
CA PRO A 195 -5.65 -9.32 0.82
C PRO A 195 -5.55 -9.58 2.32
N GLN A 196 -5.20 -8.55 3.10
CA GLN A 196 -5.16 -8.65 4.56
C GLN A 196 -6.58 -8.63 5.14
N GLN A 197 -6.81 -9.44 6.17
CA GLN A 197 -8.06 -9.45 6.92
C GLN A 197 -8.21 -8.19 7.78
N PRO A 198 -9.43 -7.75 8.08
CA PRO A 198 -9.67 -6.62 8.97
C PRO A 198 -9.03 -6.83 10.33
N LEU A 199 -8.62 -5.73 10.97
CA LEU A 199 -8.19 -5.78 12.36
C LEU A 199 -9.31 -6.34 13.24
N HIS A 200 -9.00 -7.35 14.03
CA HIS A 200 -10.01 -8.02 14.85
C HIS A 200 -10.50 -7.10 15.98
N LYS A 201 -11.80 -7.04 16.20
CA LYS A 201 -12.41 -6.17 17.23
C LYS A 201 -11.85 -6.39 18.63
N ALA A 202 -11.47 -7.62 18.97
CA ALA A 202 -10.86 -7.96 20.26
C ALA A 202 -9.46 -7.35 20.51
N LEU A 203 -8.86 -6.73 19.50
CA LEU A 203 -7.62 -5.96 19.67
C LEU A 203 -7.86 -4.63 20.41
N PHE A 204 -9.08 -4.11 20.29
CA PHE A 204 -9.45 -2.82 20.86
C PHE A 204 -10.07 -3.02 22.24
N ASP A 205 -9.74 -2.13 23.17
CA ASP A 205 -10.27 -2.12 24.52
C ASP A 205 -11.78 -1.90 24.57
N ASP A 206 -12.40 -2.18 25.71
CA ASP A 206 -13.83 -1.95 26.00
C ASP A 206 -14.28 -0.51 25.68
N ALA A 207 -13.36 0.44 25.63
CA ALA A 207 -13.63 1.82 25.25
C ALA A 207 -14.22 1.97 23.84
N LEU A 208 -13.95 1.02 22.94
CA LEU A 208 -14.49 1.04 21.55
C LEU A 208 -15.72 0.15 21.38
N ASN A 209 -16.06 -0.71 22.33
CA ASN A 209 -17.23 -1.58 22.28
C ASN A 209 -18.54 -0.84 21.91
N PRO A 210 -18.83 0.35 22.49
CA PRO A 210 -20.07 1.07 22.16
C PRO A 210 -20.21 1.46 20.68
N PHE A 211 -19.09 1.57 19.97
CA PHE A 211 -19.09 1.91 18.54
C PHE A 211 -19.27 0.68 17.65
N PHE A 212 -19.00 -0.51 18.18
CA PHE A 212 -19.24 -1.77 17.46
C PHE A 212 -20.66 -2.34 17.63
N GLU A 213 -21.32 -2.04 18.76
CA GLU A 213 -22.61 -2.65 19.14
C GLU A 213 -23.84 -2.02 18.50
N LYS A 214 -23.71 -0.87 17.85
CA LYS A 214 -24.85 -0.21 17.21
C LYS A 214 -25.13 -0.89 15.87
N GLU A 215 -26.24 -1.62 15.80
CA GLU A 215 -26.69 -2.43 14.67
C GLU A 215 -26.78 -1.71 13.30
N ASN A 216 -26.67 -0.39 13.26
CA ASN A 216 -26.68 0.42 12.04
C ASN A 216 -25.64 1.55 12.04
N SER A 217 -24.63 1.47 12.85
CA SER A 217 -23.67 2.57 12.94
C SER A 217 -22.44 2.30 12.11
N ASP A 218 -22.40 2.90 10.95
CA ASP A 218 -21.21 3.08 10.11
C ASP A 218 -20.17 4.00 10.76
N ILE A 219 -20.08 4.00 12.12
CA ILE A 219 -19.23 4.92 12.85
C ILE A 219 -17.81 4.40 12.93
N PHE A 220 -17.63 3.11 13.24
CA PHE A 220 -16.32 2.48 13.29
C PHE A 220 -16.30 1.17 12.53
N ASN A 221 -15.52 1.13 11.46
CA ASN A 221 -15.38 -0.06 10.62
C ASN A 221 -13.91 -0.48 10.56
N THR A 222 -13.68 -1.76 10.83
CA THR A 222 -12.42 -2.43 10.47
C THR A 222 -12.64 -3.11 9.13
N VAL A 223 -11.80 -2.79 8.15
CA VAL A 223 -11.97 -3.25 6.77
C VAL A 223 -10.72 -3.99 6.26
N THR A 224 -10.86 -4.69 5.14
CA THR A 224 -9.75 -5.40 4.50
C THR A 224 -8.74 -4.46 3.86
N ASN A 225 -7.54 -4.94 3.58
CA ASN A 225 -6.59 -4.27 2.72
C ASN A 225 -6.33 -5.17 1.49
N PRO A 226 -6.70 -4.77 0.26
CA PRO A 226 -7.37 -3.51 -0.12
C PRO A 226 -8.87 -3.47 0.22
N TYR A 227 -9.47 -2.28 0.15
CA TYR A 227 -10.92 -2.11 0.34
C TYR A 227 -11.51 -1.05 -0.59
N TRP A 228 -12.72 -1.32 -1.12
CA TRP A 228 -13.50 -0.37 -1.90
C TRP A 228 -14.48 0.39 -1.02
N PHE A 229 -14.35 1.71 -1.01
CA PHE A 229 -15.29 2.61 -0.34
C PHE A 229 -16.22 3.26 -1.36
N ASP A 230 -17.47 3.47 -0.96
CA ASP A 230 -18.38 4.38 -1.65
C ASP A 230 -18.64 5.59 -0.75
N ILE A 231 -18.19 6.75 -1.17
CA ILE A 231 -18.39 8.02 -0.45
C ILE A 231 -19.23 8.93 -1.31
N ALA A 232 -20.52 9.04 -0.98
CA ALA A 232 -21.49 9.86 -1.70
C ALA A 232 -21.54 9.57 -3.22
N GLY A 233 -21.37 8.30 -3.60
CA GLY A 233 -21.37 7.84 -4.99
C GLY A 233 -19.99 7.88 -5.68
N LEU A 234 -18.96 8.36 -5.00
CA LEU A 234 -17.59 8.25 -5.45
C LEU A 234 -16.98 6.94 -4.96
N GLN A 235 -16.55 6.09 -5.87
CA GLN A 235 -15.87 4.84 -5.53
C GLN A 235 -14.37 5.07 -5.38
N LEU A 236 -13.82 4.72 -4.21
CA LEU A 236 -12.42 4.85 -3.88
C LEU A 236 -11.84 3.47 -3.53
N LEU A 237 -10.74 3.11 -4.15
CA LEU A 237 -9.94 1.95 -3.74
C LEU A 237 -8.85 2.42 -2.78
N ALA A 238 -8.88 1.93 -1.56
CA ALA A 238 -7.84 2.20 -0.58
C ALA A 238 -6.93 0.97 -0.40
N THR A 239 -5.64 1.24 -0.30
CA THR A 239 -4.61 0.25 0.01
C THR A 239 -3.57 0.87 0.94
N SER A 240 -2.85 0.06 1.70
CA SER A 240 -1.81 0.56 2.61
C SER A 240 -0.43 0.74 1.98
N GLY A 241 -0.29 0.48 0.67
CA GLY A 241 0.90 0.81 -0.09
C GLY A 241 1.88 -0.33 -0.33
N GLN A 242 1.76 -1.51 0.30
CA GLN A 242 2.72 -2.62 0.12
C GLN A 242 2.93 -3.01 -1.33
N GLN A 243 1.88 -3.00 -2.16
CA GLN A 243 1.99 -3.28 -3.59
C GLN A 243 2.81 -2.22 -4.35
N ILE A 244 2.80 -0.98 -3.90
CA ILE A 244 3.62 0.08 -4.50
C ILE A 244 5.09 -0.16 -4.18
N ASP A 245 5.41 -0.52 -2.93
CA ASP A 245 6.77 -0.87 -2.54
C ASP A 245 7.30 -2.06 -3.35
N ASP A 246 6.45 -3.07 -3.61
CA ASP A 246 6.83 -4.21 -4.46
C ASP A 246 7.03 -3.79 -5.92
N ILE A 247 6.13 -3.00 -6.51
CA ILE A 247 6.29 -2.47 -7.88
C ILE A 247 7.59 -1.68 -8.03
N VAL A 248 7.94 -0.86 -7.05
CA VAL A 248 9.16 -0.07 -7.07
C VAL A 248 10.42 -0.94 -7.17
N LYS A 249 10.42 -2.13 -6.56
CA LYS A 249 11.53 -3.09 -6.66
C LYS A 249 11.76 -3.63 -8.07
N TYR A 250 10.74 -3.68 -8.92
CA TYR A 250 10.89 -4.04 -10.34
C TYR A 250 11.42 -2.90 -11.19
N ILE A 251 11.14 -1.65 -10.83
CA ILE A 251 11.40 -0.47 -11.66
C ILE A 251 12.76 0.15 -11.35
N ILE A 252 13.15 0.19 -10.07
CA ILE A 252 14.37 0.86 -9.63
C ILE A 252 15.51 -0.14 -9.59
N PRO A 253 16.58 0.05 -10.41
CA PRO A 253 17.74 -0.81 -10.36
C PRO A 253 18.41 -0.80 -8.98
N TYR A 254 18.93 -1.95 -8.57
CA TYR A 254 19.73 -2.06 -7.36
C TYR A 254 21.13 -1.46 -7.60
N TYR A 255 21.46 -0.41 -6.87
CA TYR A 255 22.82 0.16 -6.82
C TYR A 255 23.41 -0.07 -5.44
N GLU A 256 24.48 -0.82 -5.37
CA GLU A 256 25.16 -1.17 -4.11
C GLU A 256 25.72 0.03 -3.33
N GLU A 257 25.98 1.18 -3.95
CA GLU A 257 26.78 2.26 -3.36
C GLU A 257 26.16 3.67 -3.33
N THR A 258 24.97 3.94 -3.83
CA THR A 258 24.49 5.32 -3.79
C THR A 258 23.03 5.49 -3.41
N ARG A 259 22.77 5.56 -2.13
CA ARG A 259 21.58 6.20 -1.56
C ARG A 259 21.58 7.73 -1.71
N THR A 260 22.38 8.27 -2.58
CA THR A 260 22.39 9.70 -2.93
C THR A 260 21.95 9.88 -4.37
N LEU A 261 20.72 9.47 -4.70
CA LEU A 261 20.02 10.02 -5.85
C LEU A 261 19.64 11.46 -5.48
N LYS A 262 20.55 12.38 -5.69
CA LYS A 262 20.24 13.80 -5.73
C LYS A 262 19.28 14.01 -6.91
N GLY A 263 18.00 14.16 -6.63
CA GLY A 263 17.01 14.70 -7.55
C GLY A 263 16.02 13.76 -8.23
N ASP A 264 16.15 12.44 -8.11
CA ASP A 264 15.10 11.50 -8.59
C ASP A 264 14.19 11.11 -7.43
N THR A 265 13.09 11.78 -7.29
CA THR A 265 12.02 11.35 -6.39
C THR A 265 11.23 10.23 -7.06
N ILE A 266 10.75 9.28 -6.24
CA ILE A 266 9.87 8.18 -6.66
C ILE A 266 8.66 8.70 -7.47
N GLU A 267 8.21 9.93 -7.18
CA GLU A 267 7.14 10.64 -7.87
C GLU A 267 7.39 10.80 -9.38
N HIS A 268 8.64 11.07 -9.81
CA HIS A 268 8.96 11.22 -11.24
C HIS A 268 8.98 9.91 -12.04
N ARG A 269 9.02 8.76 -11.37
CA ARG A 269 9.06 7.45 -12.04
C ARG A 269 7.70 6.74 -12.05
N LEU A 270 6.74 7.22 -11.24
CA LEU A 270 5.37 6.71 -11.24
C LEU A 270 4.46 7.42 -12.26
N ASP A 271 4.94 8.45 -12.93
CA ASP A 271 4.24 9.14 -14.04
C ASP A 271 4.33 8.39 -15.40
N LEU A 272 4.81 7.17 -15.38
CA LEU A 272 4.80 6.24 -16.51
C LEU A 272 3.58 5.31 -16.33
#